data_76482abc6e112334f041c5f805f4a3e2
#
_entry.id   76482abc6e112334f041c5f805f4a3e2
#
_cell.length_a   1.000
_cell.length_b   1.000
_cell.length_c   1.000
_cell.angle_alpha   90.00
_cell.angle_beta   90.00
_cell.angle_gamma   90.00
#
_symmetry.space_group_name_H-M   'P 1'
#
loop_
_entity.id
_entity.type
_entity.pdbx_description
1 polymer ?
#
loop_
_entity_poly.entity_id
_entity_poly.type
_entity_poly.pdbx_seq_one_letter_code
_entity_poly.pdbx_strand_id
1 'polypeptide(L)'
;SGVCGKKADTAELQDKLTGALIGLARSIDDTAMVSENTWQIIIEGLFTTITNVSFDNAAIENMIQKVRAEKDALVPGCSQCQSPCGRTDDYDMQQLWDADEDIRSLKSLILFGIRGMAAYAYHAKVLNYEDPEVNHFFCEALFKIGYEESVEALLPTVLKVGEINLRCMALLDKANTETYGTPEPAVVTLAVEKLSLIHISEPTRLALIS
;
A
#
# COMPACT_ATOMS: atom_id res chain seq x y z
N SER A 1 -8.10 7.69 -14.40
CA SER A 1 -7.33 6.89 -15.36
C SER A 1 -6.03 7.61 -15.70
N GLY A 2 -4.89 6.96 -15.42
CA GLY A 2 -3.58 7.54 -15.66
C GLY A 2 -3.01 7.14 -17.04
N VAL A 3 -1.81 7.64 -17.36
CA VAL A 3 -1.04 7.28 -18.56
C VAL A 3 -0.72 5.77 -18.68
N CYS A 4 -0.87 4.99 -17.61
CA CYS A 4 -0.69 3.54 -17.59
C CYS A 4 -1.79 2.74 -18.32
N GLY A 5 -2.83 3.41 -18.86
CA GLY A 5 -3.96 2.75 -19.53
C GLY A 5 -4.99 2.13 -18.59
N LYS A 6 -4.92 2.40 -17.27
CA LYS A 6 -5.93 1.95 -16.31
C LYS A 6 -7.29 2.54 -16.65
N LYS A 7 -8.32 1.70 -16.66
CA LYS A 7 -9.71 2.11 -16.88
C LYS A 7 -10.29 2.76 -15.62
N ALA A 8 -11.36 3.54 -15.79
CA ALA A 8 -12.02 4.22 -14.67
C ALA A 8 -12.62 3.23 -13.66
N ASP A 9 -13.26 2.17 -14.14
CA ASP A 9 -13.82 1.10 -13.32
C ASP A 9 -12.77 0.40 -12.44
N THR A 10 -11.58 0.14 -12.99
CA THR A 10 -10.44 -0.41 -12.23
C THR A 10 -9.97 0.56 -11.15
N ALA A 11 -9.93 1.86 -11.45
CA ALA A 11 -9.55 2.88 -10.46
C ALA A 11 -10.57 2.95 -9.31
N GLU A 12 -11.87 2.93 -9.62
CA GLU A 12 -12.95 2.89 -8.62
C GLU A 12 -12.87 1.66 -7.73
N LEU A 13 -12.56 0.49 -8.29
CA LEU A 13 -12.35 -0.73 -7.51
C LEU A 13 -11.14 -0.63 -6.58
N GLN A 14 -10.06 0.01 -7.01
CA GLN A 14 -8.90 0.24 -6.14
C GLN A 14 -9.21 1.23 -5.01
N ASP A 15 -10.05 2.24 -5.25
CA ASP A 15 -10.53 3.13 -4.19
C ASP A 15 -11.44 2.37 -3.21
N LYS A 16 -12.35 1.53 -3.70
CA LYS A 16 -13.16 0.64 -2.85
C LYS A 16 -12.30 -0.32 -2.01
N LEU A 17 -11.26 -0.90 -2.59
CA LEU A 17 -10.33 -1.74 -1.85
C LEU A 17 -9.58 -0.95 -0.76
N THR A 18 -9.14 0.26 -1.08
CA THR A 18 -8.52 1.16 -0.09
C THR A 18 -9.49 1.47 1.05
N GLY A 19 -10.74 1.78 0.74
CA GLY A 19 -11.78 2.02 1.74
C GLY A 19 -12.06 0.80 2.63
N ALA A 20 -12.08 -0.40 2.05
CA ALA A 20 -12.24 -1.64 2.79
C ALA A 20 -11.05 -1.91 3.74
N LEU A 21 -9.81 -1.65 3.30
CA LEU A 21 -8.60 -1.77 4.13
C LEU A 21 -8.61 -0.80 5.31
N ILE A 22 -9.04 0.44 5.08
CA ILE A 22 -9.22 1.42 6.16
C ILE A 22 -10.30 0.94 7.14
N GLY A 23 -11.42 0.40 6.64
CA GLY A 23 -12.47 -0.20 7.45
C GLY A 23 -11.98 -1.38 8.29
N LEU A 24 -11.14 -2.25 7.72
CA LEU A 24 -10.50 -3.34 8.43
C LEU A 24 -9.59 -2.82 9.55
N ALA A 25 -8.71 -1.86 9.27
CA ALA A 25 -7.83 -1.27 10.26
C ALA A 25 -8.60 -0.61 11.42
N ARG A 26 -9.74 0.02 11.13
CA ARG A 26 -10.65 0.62 12.13
C ARG A 26 -11.33 -0.42 13.02
N SER A 27 -11.41 -1.66 12.59
CA SER A 27 -12.03 -2.77 13.33
C SER A 27 -11.04 -3.49 14.25
N ILE A 28 -9.76 -3.19 14.17
CA ILE A 28 -8.70 -3.77 14.99
C ILE A 28 -8.56 -2.92 16.26
N ASP A 29 -8.99 -3.46 17.41
CA ASP A 29 -8.88 -2.79 18.71
C ASP A 29 -7.51 -3.04 19.37
N ASP A 30 -6.93 -4.23 19.17
CA ASP A 30 -5.62 -4.60 19.70
C ASP A 30 -4.79 -5.32 18.63
N THR A 31 -3.73 -4.67 18.19
CA THR A 31 -2.82 -5.22 17.19
C THR A 31 -2.06 -6.46 17.65
N ALA A 32 -1.93 -6.68 18.96
CA ALA A 32 -1.29 -7.89 19.49
C ALA A 32 -2.13 -9.16 19.29
N MET A 33 -3.44 -9.01 19.07
CA MET A 33 -4.38 -10.11 18.86
C MET A 33 -4.63 -10.41 17.38
N VAL A 34 -3.99 -9.68 16.47
CA VAL A 34 -4.18 -9.81 15.02
C VAL A 34 -3.43 -11.01 14.48
N SER A 35 -4.09 -11.80 13.64
CA SER A 35 -3.51 -13.00 13.04
C SER A 35 -2.51 -12.66 11.92
N GLU A 36 -1.60 -13.59 11.62
CA GLU A 36 -0.72 -13.48 10.44
C GLU A 36 -1.51 -13.32 9.15
N ASN A 37 -2.67 -13.97 9.05
CA ASN A 37 -3.56 -13.86 7.89
C ASN A 37 -4.05 -12.42 7.68
N THR A 38 -4.40 -11.72 8.76
CA THR A 38 -4.84 -10.33 8.70
C THR A 38 -3.72 -9.42 8.18
N TRP A 39 -2.48 -9.60 8.67
CA TRP A 39 -1.32 -8.85 8.17
C TRP A 39 -1.07 -9.11 6.70
N GLN A 40 -1.16 -10.36 6.28
CA GLN A 40 -1.03 -10.73 4.87
C GLN A 40 -2.08 -10.05 4.01
N ILE A 41 -3.34 -10.07 4.43
CA ILE A 41 -4.45 -9.42 3.70
C ILE A 41 -4.22 -7.91 3.58
N ILE A 42 -3.73 -7.24 4.63
CA ILE A 42 -3.43 -5.80 4.58
C ILE A 42 -2.31 -5.52 3.57
N ILE A 43 -1.20 -6.27 3.62
CA ILE A 43 -0.06 -6.09 2.71
C ILE A 43 -0.46 -6.38 1.26
N GLU A 44 -1.13 -7.51 0.99
CA GLU A 44 -1.58 -7.88 -0.36
C GLU A 44 -2.60 -6.86 -0.90
N GLY A 45 -3.53 -6.41 -0.06
CA GLY A 45 -4.52 -5.42 -0.43
C GLY A 45 -3.88 -4.08 -0.80
N LEU A 46 -2.97 -3.55 0.03
CA LEU A 46 -2.23 -2.33 -0.27
C LEU A 46 -1.38 -2.49 -1.54
N PHE A 47 -0.67 -3.61 -1.70
CA PHE A 47 0.12 -3.91 -2.91
C PHE A 47 -0.76 -3.92 -4.16
N THR A 48 -1.95 -4.51 -4.09
CA THR A 48 -2.93 -4.55 -5.19
C THR A 48 -3.41 -3.15 -5.61
N THR A 49 -3.43 -2.18 -4.69
CA THR A 49 -3.82 -0.79 -4.99
C THR A 49 -2.75 0.04 -5.68
N ILE A 50 -1.53 -0.47 -5.84
CA ILE A 50 -0.46 0.25 -6.53
C ILE A 50 -0.80 0.37 -8.03
N THR A 51 -0.51 1.54 -8.59
CA THR A 51 -1.00 1.97 -9.91
C THR A 51 -0.75 0.96 -11.04
N ASN A 52 0.39 0.27 -11.04
CA ASN A 52 0.81 -0.61 -12.14
C ASN A 52 0.88 -2.10 -11.74
N VAL A 53 0.22 -2.50 -10.65
CA VAL A 53 0.30 -3.88 -10.15
C VAL A 53 -0.87 -4.72 -10.60
N SER A 54 -2.11 -4.23 -10.49
CA SER A 54 -3.29 -5.00 -10.87
C SER A 54 -4.19 -4.21 -11.82
N PHE A 55 -4.55 -4.85 -12.94
CA PHE A 55 -5.49 -4.37 -13.95
C PHE A 55 -6.68 -5.33 -14.09
N ASP A 56 -6.72 -6.40 -13.30
CA ASP A 56 -7.79 -7.38 -13.29
C ASP A 56 -8.84 -7.02 -12.26
N ASN A 57 -9.99 -6.55 -12.74
CA ASN A 57 -11.12 -6.16 -11.91
C ASN A 57 -11.61 -7.32 -11.03
N ALA A 58 -11.64 -8.55 -11.55
CA ALA A 58 -12.09 -9.72 -10.80
C ALA A 58 -11.12 -10.04 -9.64
N ALA A 59 -9.82 -9.90 -9.85
CA ALA A 59 -8.84 -10.08 -8.79
C ALA A 59 -8.98 -9.00 -7.70
N ILE A 60 -9.25 -7.74 -8.07
CA ILE A 60 -9.48 -6.66 -7.10
C ILE A 60 -10.77 -6.89 -6.32
N GLU A 61 -11.86 -7.28 -6.97
CA GLU A 61 -13.13 -7.63 -6.31
C GLU A 61 -12.97 -8.78 -5.33
N ASN A 62 -12.24 -9.84 -5.70
CA ASN A 62 -11.93 -10.95 -4.80
C ASN A 62 -11.11 -10.48 -3.58
N MET A 63 -10.17 -9.55 -3.77
CA MET A 63 -9.42 -8.99 -2.64
C MET A 63 -10.32 -8.17 -1.72
N ILE A 64 -11.24 -7.37 -2.25
CA ILE A 64 -12.25 -6.65 -1.44
C ILE A 64 -13.06 -7.62 -0.59
N GLN A 65 -13.51 -8.74 -1.17
CA GLN A 65 -14.26 -9.75 -0.43
C GLN A 65 -13.43 -10.40 0.68
N LYS A 66 -12.14 -10.71 0.42
CA LYS A 66 -11.23 -11.21 1.45
C LYS A 66 -11.08 -10.23 2.62
N VAL A 67 -10.84 -8.94 2.32
CA VAL A 67 -10.71 -7.89 3.34
C VAL A 67 -11.97 -7.78 4.19
N ARG A 68 -13.15 -7.80 3.55
CA ARG A 68 -14.44 -7.73 4.26
C ARG A 68 -14.70 -8.96 5.12
N ALA A 69 -14.41 -10.15 4.61
CA ALA A 69 -14.55 -11.38 5.37
C ALA A 69 -13.65 -11.41 6.61
N GLU A 70 -12.40 -10.94 6.48
CA GLU A 70 -11.48 -10.81 7.61
C GLU A 70 -11.98 -9.78 8.63
N LYS A 71 -12.48 -8.63 8.18
CA LYS A 71 -13.11 -7.63 9.02
C LYS A 71 -14.29 -8.21 9.81
N ASP A 72 -15.18 -8.94 9.15
CA ASP A 72 -16.36 -9.55 9.78
C ASP A 72 -15.95 -10.63 10.81
N ALA A 73 -14.85 -11.33 10.58
CA ALA A 73 -14.32 -12.31 11.52
C ALA A 73 -13.72 -11.67 12.79
N LEU A 74 -13.13 -10.47 12.66
CA LEU A 74 -12.57 -9.72 13.81
C LEU A 74 -13.64 -9.06 14.67
N VAL A 75 -14.80 -8.75 14.10
CA VAL A 75 -15.93 -8.16 14.82
C VAL A 75 -17.02 -9.23 14.97
N PRO A 76 -16.93 -10.12 15.98
CA PRO A 76 -17.99 -11.08 16.25
C PRO A 76 -19.26 -10.29 16.54
N GLY A 77 -20.32 -10.59 15.80
CA GLY A 77 -21.54 -9.83 15.72
C GLY A 77 -21.99 -9.27 17.07
N CYS A 78 -21.97 -7.97 17.18
CA CYS A 78 -22.46 -7.27 18.34
C CYS A 78 -23.99 -7.45 18.41
N SER A 79 -24.43 -8.54 19.01
CA SER A 79 -25.85 -8.85 19.20
C SER A 79 -26.60 -7.85 20.09
N GLN A 80 -25.87 -6.87 20.67
CA GLN A 80 -26.41 -5.84 21.55
C GLN A 80 -26.50 -4.45 20.92
N CYS A 81 -25.86 -4.21 19.77
CA CYS A 81 -25.94 -2.92 19.11
C CYS A 81 -27.07 -2.94 18.07
N GLN A 82 -28.15 -2.24 18.33
CA GLN A 82 -29.25 -2.00 17.38
C GLN A 82 -28.93 -0.89 16.35
N SER A 83 -27.75 -0.32 16.38
CA SER A 83 -27.28 0.68 15.41
C SER A 83 -26.02 0.17 14.72
N PRO A 84 -25.88 0.36 13.39
CA PRO A 84 -24.63 0.08 12.72
C PRO A 84 -23.53 0.90 13.40
N CYS A 85 -22.59 0.21 14.01
CA CYS A 85 -21.40 0.84 14.57
C CYS A 85 -20.55 1.28 13.39
N GLY A 86 -20.52 2.56 13.04
CA GLY A 86 -19.79 3.13 11.89
C GLY A 86 -18.28 2.83 11.85
N ARG A 87 -17.77 2.09 12.87
CA ARG A 87 -16.39 1.57 12.92
C ARG A 87 -16.15 0.42 11.94
N THR A 88 -17.20 -0.31 11.55
CA THR A 88 -17.08 -1.49 10.70
C THR A 88 -17.38 -1.21 9.22
N ASP A 89 -17.83 -0.01 8.88
CA ASP A 89 -18.10 0.37 7.51
C ASP A 89 -16.79 0.62 6.74
N ASP A 90 -16.81 0.31 5.45
CA ASP A 90 -15.73 0.70 4.56
C ASP A 90 -15.63 2.24 4.54
N TYR A 91 -14.41 2.75 4.48
CA TYR A 91 -14.18 4.19 4.41
C TYR A 91 -14.52 4.69 3.00
N ASP A 92 -15.32 5.76 2.93
CA ASP A 92 -15.59 6.41 1.66
C ASP A 92 -14.40 7.30 1.27
N MET A 93 -13.69 6.90 0.21
CA MET A 93 -12.53 7.64 -0.30
C MET A 93 -12.87 9.06 -0.75
N GLN A 94 -14.15 9.35 -1.04
CA GLN A 94 -14.59 10.71 -1.35
C GLN A 94 -14.35 11.69 -0.19
N GLN A 95 -14.46 11.19 1.06
CA GLN A 95 -14.17 12.00 2.26
C GLN A 95 -12.69 12.47 2.29
N LEU A 96 -11.77 11.65 1.77
CA LEU A 96 -10.37 12.03 1.66
C LEU A 96 -10.19 13.10 0.57
N TRP A 97 -10.84 12.91 -0.58
CA TRP A 97 -10.69 13.83 -1.71
C TRP A 97 -11.35 15.18 -1.49
N ASP A 98 -12.42 15.23 -0.71
CA ASP A 98 -13.17 16.45 -0.37
C ASP A 98 -12.65 17.15 0.90
N ALA A 99 -11.68 16.57 1.60
CA ALA A 99 -11.07 17.19 2.78
C ALA A 99 -10.31 18.48 2.43
N ASP A 100 -10.08 19.31 3.45
CA ASP A 100 -9.22 20.50 3.34
C ASP A 100 -7.87 20.15 2.70
N GLU A 101 -7.29 21.08 1.96
CA GLU A 101 -6.10 20.84 1.13
C GLU A 101 -4.93 20.26 1.93
N ASP A 102 -4.67 20.79 3.12
CA ASP A 102 -3.58 20.31 3.98
C ASP A 102 -3.86 18.89 4.49
N ILE A 103 -5.08 18.61 4.94
CA ILE A 103 -5.50 17.29 5.43
C ILE A 103 -5.43 16.27 4.28
N ARG A 104 -6.00 16.62 3.12
CA ARG A 104 -5.94 15.78 1.92
C ARG A 104 -4.50 15.47 1.51
N SER A 105 -3.63 16.48 1.53
CA SER A 105 -2.22 16.33 1.17
C SER A 105 -1.49 15.39 2.13
N LEU A 106 -1.67 15.55 3.44
CA LEU A 106 -1.02 14.70 4.44
C LEU A 106 -1.55 13.27 4.40
N LYS A 107 -2.87 13.07 4.31
CA LYS A 107 -3.48 11.73 4.14
C LYS A 107 -2.99 11.05 2.87
N SER A 108 -2.86 11.79 1.77
CA SER A 108 -2.34 11.28 0.50
C SER A 108 -0.87 10.87 0.62
N LEU A 109 -0.02 11.65 1.29
CA LEU A 109 1.38 11.30 1.54
C LEU A 109 1.49 10.00 2.35
N ILE A 110 0.69 9.85 3.41
CA ILE A 110 0.66 8.63 4.21
C ILE A 110 0.22 7.45 3.34
N LEU A 111 -0.87 7.59 2.58
CA LEU A 111 -1.40 6.53 1.73
C LEU A 111 -0.41 6.07 0.66
N PHE A 112 0.21 7.01 -0.06
CA PHE A 112 1.22 6.67 -1.06
C PHE A 112 2.48 6.06 -0.44
N GLY A 113 2.89 6.54 0.74
CA GLY A 113 4.01 5.97 1.48
C GLY A 113 3.78 4.52 1.86
N ILE A 114 2.65 4.20 2.50
CA ILE A 114 2.33 2.81 2.90
C ILE A 114 2.08 1.89 1.70
N ARG A 115 1.57 2.39 0.57
CA ARG A 115 1.49 1.60 -0.68
C ARG A 115 2.87 1.22 -1.20
N GLY A 116 3.82 2.17 -1.20
CA GLY A 116 5.22 1.89 -1.54
C GLY A 116 5.86 0.87 -0.61
N MET A 117 5.67 1.03 0.70
CA MET A 117 6.14 0.07 1.71
C MET A 117 5.53 -1.32 1.52
N ALA A 118 4.25 -1.41 1.15
CA ALA A 118 3.58 -2.69 0.93
C ALA A 118 4.23 -3.50 -0.20
N ALA A 119 4.79 -2.84 -1.23
CA ALA A 119 5.57 -3.53 -2.26
C ALA A 119 6.83 -4.20 -1.67
N TYR A 120 7.56 -3.50 -0.83
CA TYR A 120 8.75 -4.06 -0.17
C TYR A 120 8.38 -5.18 0.79
N ALA A 121 7.37 -4.97 1.63
CA ALA A 121 6.90 -5.96 2.60
C ALA A 121 6.37 -7.22 1.91
N TYR A 122 5.60 -7.07 0.82
CA TYR A 122 5.10 -8.20 0.03
C TYR A 122 6.24 -9.06 -0.52
N HIS A 123 7.24 -8.45 -1.14
CA HIS A 123 8.38 -9.18 -1.68
C HIS A 123 9.25 -9.82 -0.59
N ALA A 124 9.43 -9.17 0.55
CA ALA A 124 10.12 -9.78 1.69
C ALA A 124 9.35 -11.00 2.22
N LYS A 125 8.01 -10.89 2.32
CA LYS A 125 7.15 -11.99 2.79
C LYS A 125 7.16 -13.21 1.87
N VAL A 126 7.27 -13.02 0.55
CA VAL A 126 7.44 -14.12 -0.42
C VAL A 126 8.70 -14.93 -0.11
N LEU A 127 9.72 -14.32 0.49
CA LEU A 127 10.95 -14.96 0.95
C LEU A 127 10.89 -15.41 2.43
N ASN A 128 9.72 -15.37 3.07
CA ASN A 128 9.46 -15.66 4.48
C ASN A 128 10.14 -14.71 5.48
N TYR A 129 10.28 -13.44 5.11
CA TYR A 129 10.77 -12.39 6.00
C TYR A 129 9.65 -11.43 6.34
N GLU A 130 9.47 -11.17 7.63
CA GLU A 130 8.49 -10.22 8.17
C GLU A 130 9.10 -9.38 9.29
N ASP A 131 8.50 -8.21 9.50
CA ASP A 131 8.83 -7.32 10.61
C ASP A 131 7.53 -6.88 11.28
N PRO A 132 7.30 -7.27 12.56
CA PRO A 132 6.07 -6.92 13.28
C PRO A 132 5.82 -5.41 13.39
N GLU A 133 6.87 -4.59 13.51
CA GLU A 133 6.73 -3.14 13.60
C GLU A 133 6.24 -2.55 12.28
N VAL A 134 6.73 -3.06 11.14
CA VAL A 134 6.24 -2.69 9.81
C VAL A 134 4.77 -3.09 9.66
N ASN A 135 4.41 -4.31 10.07
CA ASN A 135 3.03 -4.80 10.00
C ASN A 135 2.07 -3.95 10.85
N HIS A 136 2.44 -3.66 12.10
CA HIS A 136 1.64 -2.81 12.99
C HIS A 136 1.48 -1.39 12.43
N PHE A 137 2.52 -0.86 11.81
CA PHE A 137 2.46 0.48 11.26
C PHE A 137 1.50 0.60 10.06
N PHE A 138 1.34 -0.43 9.24
CA PHE A 138 0.30 -0.41 8.19
C PHE A 138 -1.09 -0.19 8.77
N CYS A 139 -1.42 -0.90 9.87
CA CYS A 139 -2.70 -0.74 10.55
C CYS A 139 -2.85 0.66 11.16
N GLU A 140 -1.81 1.14 11.88
CA GLU A 140 -1.80 2.48 12.48
C GLU A 140 -2.02 3.57 11.42
N ALA A 141 -1.30 3.50 10.30
CA ALA A 141 -1.40 4.49 9.23
C ALA A 141 -2.78 4.49 8.55
N LEU A 142 -3.33 3.31 8.25
CA LEU A 142 -4.69 3.18 7.70
C LEU A 142 -5.75 3.72 8.68
N PHE A 143 -5.60 3.42 9.97
CA PHE A 143 -6.48 3.95 11.01
C PHE A 143 -6.43 5.48 11.05
N LYS A 144 -5.23 6.07 11.02
CA LYS A 144 -5.05 7.53 11.01
C LYS A 144 -5.70 8.18 9.79
N ILE A 145 -5.57 7.60 8.61
CA ILE A 145 -6.26 8.09 7.40
C ILE A 145 -7.78 8.11 7.62
N GLY A 146 -8.33 7.09 8.29
CA GLY A 146 -9.77 6.95 8.51
C GLY A 146 -10.36 7.87 9.58
N TYR A 147 -9.56 8.34 10.53
CA TYR A 147 -10.07 9.06 11.71
C TYR A 147 -9.53 10.47 11.90
N GLU A 148 -8.28 10.72 11.56
CA GLU A 148 -7.66 12.00 11.88
C GLU A 148 -8.05 13.10 10.90
N GLU A 149 -8.34 14.28 11.45
CA GLU A 149 -8.80 15.44 10.70
C GLU A 149 -8.01 16.71 11.07
N SER A 150 -6.85 16.56 11.72
CA SER A 150 -5.98 17.70 12.04
C SER A 150 -4.56 17.52 11.52
N VAL A 151 -3.95 18.61 11.10
CA VAL A 151 -2.55 18.65 10.63
C VAL A 151 -1.59 18.17 11.71
N GLU A 152 -1.82 18.61 12.95
CA GLU A 152 -0.98 18.29 14.10
C GLU A 152 -0.96 16.80 14.43
N ALA A 153 -2.08 16.10 14.19
CA ALA A 153 -2.20 14.66 14.41
C ALA A 153 -1.65 13.83 13.24
N LEU A 154 -1.72 14.34 12.01
CA LEU A 154 -1.26 13.65 10.81
C LEU A 154 0.25 13.80 10.55
N LEU A 155 0.83 14.96 10.84
CA LEU A 155 2.23 15.26 10.56
C LEU A 155 3.22 14.26 11.19
N PRO A 156 3.09 13.88 12.47
CA PRO A 156 3.94 12.84 13.06
C PRO A 156 3.87 11.50 12.32
N THR A 157 2.68 11.13 11.83
CA THR A 157 2.49 9.90 11.04
C THR A 157 3.20 9.97 9.70
N VAL A 158 3.19 11.12 9.02
CA VAL A 158 3.96 11.34 7.78
C VAL A 158 5.46 11.13 8.01
N LEU A 159 6.00 11.67 9.10
CA LEU A 159 7.42 11.49 9.45
C LEU A 159 7.73 10.01 9.76
N LYS A 160 6.83 9.35 10.49
CA LYS A 160 6.96 7.93 10.83
C LYS A 160 6.89 7.02 9.59
N VAL A 161 6.12 7.39 8.55
CA VAL A 161 6.15 6.69 7.26
C VAL A 161 7.57 6.62 6.70
N GLY A 162 8.32 7.73 6.75
CA GLY A 162 9.71 7.75 6.28
C GLY A 162 10.62 6.82 7.08
N GLU A 163 10.50 6.83 8.41
CA GLU A 163 11.29 5.99 9.32
C GLU A 163 11.01 4.50 9.09
N ILE A 164 9.73 4.11 9.11
CA ILE A 164 9.32 2.71 8.93
C ILE A 164 9.58 2.23 7.49
N ASN A 165 9.47 3.12 6.50
CA ASN A 165 9.85 2.79 5.12
C ASN A 165 11.33 2.38 5.01
N LEU A 166 12.23 3.10 5.68
CA LEU A 166 13.65 2.75 5.70
C LEU A 166 13.87 1.35 6.31
N ARG A 167 13.15 1.04 7.40
CA ARG A 167 13.17 -0.29 8.02
C ARG A 167 12.63 -1.37 7.08
N CYS A 168 11.54 -1.07 6.36
CA CYS A 168 10.94 -1.98 5.40
C CYS A 168 11.86 -2.27 4.20
N MET A 169 12.59 -1.25 3.71
CA MET A 169 13.61 -1.43 2.69
C MET A 169 14.78 -2.30 3.17
N ALA A 170 15.25 -2.09 4.41
CA ALA A 170 16.28 -2.91 5.01
C ALA A 170 15.84 -4.37 5.20
N LEU A 171 14.56 -4.60 5.52
CA LEU A 171 13.98 -5.95 5.58
C LEU A 171 14.05 -6.66 4.22
N LEU A 172 13.68 -5.96 3.13
CA LEU A 172 13.75 -6.53 1.79
C LEU A 172 15.19 -6.78 1.34
N ASP A 173 16.11 -5.87 1.62
CA ASP A 173 17.54 -6.05 1.34
C ASP A 173 18.09 -7.28 2.06
N LYS A 174 17.79 -7.42 3.35
CA LYS A 174 18.13 -8.61 4.14
C LYS A 174 17.55 -9.88 3.53
N ALA A 175 16.26 -9.88 3.20
CA ALA A 175 15.58 -11.04 2.61
C ALA A 175 16.24 -11.49 1.30
N ASN A 176 16.55 -10.55 0.42
CA ASN A 176 17.23 -10.83 -0.85
C ASN A 176 18.66 -11.33 -0.63
N THR A 177 19.44 -10.66 0.20
CA THR A 177 20.85 -10.99 0.44
C THR A 177 21.01 -12.35 1.10
N GLU A 178 20.16 -12.68 2.08
CA GLU A 178 20.22 -13.98 2.76
C GLU A 178 19.70 -15.12 1.87
N THR A 179 18.79 -14.85 0.94
CA THR A 179 18.21 -15.86 0.04
C THR A 179 19.06 -16.09 -1.20
N TYR A 180 19.55 -15.04 -1.83
CA TYR A 180 20.20 -15.10 -3.15
C TYR A 180 21.69 -14.72 -3.13
N GLY A 181 22.21 -14.25 -2.02
CA GLY A 181 23.56 -13.70 -1.91
C GLY A 181 23.61 -12.22 -2.34
N THR A 182 24.77 -11.61 -2.11
CA THR A 182 25.00 -10.21 -2.51
C THR A 182 25.07 -10.11 -4.02
N PRO A 183 24.30 -9.23 -4.67
CA PRO A 183 24.35 -9.06 -6.12
C PRO A 183 25.72 -8.51 -6.55
N GLU A 184 26.34 -9.17 -7.52
CA GLU A 184 27.58 -8.70 -8.16
C GLU A 184 27.23 -8.00 -9.49
N PRO A 185 27.36 -6.67 -9.58
CA PRO A 185 26.90 -5.90 -10.74
C PRO A 185 27.84 -5.91 -11.94
N ALA A 186 28.90 -6.71 -11.93
CA ALA A 186 30.00 -6.62 -12.90
C ALA A 186 29.64 -6.77 -14.39
N VAL A 187 28.50 -7.41 -14.72
CA VAL A 187 28.07 -7.62 -16.13
C VAL A 187 27.04 -6.60 -16.58
N VAL A 188 26.33 -5.97 -15.66
CA VAL A 188 25.23 -5.03 -15.94
C VAL A 188 25.76 -3.66 -16.34
N THR A 189 26.92 -3.25 -15.83
CA THR A 189 27.48 -1.91 -16.03
C THR A 189 27.75 -1.60 -17.51
N LEU A 190 28.29 -2.54 -18.28
CA LEU A 190 28.54 -2.36 -19.71
C LEU A 190 27.27 -2.28 -20.57
N ALA A 191 26.22 -2.99 -20.20
CA ALA A 191 24.93 -2.93 -20.88
C ALA A 191 24.19 -1.63 -20.60
N VAL A 192 24.27 -1.13 -19.34
CA VAL A 192 23.66 0.14 -18.93
C VAL A 192 24.38 1.33 -19.57
N GLU A 193 25.70 1.33 -19.66
CA GLU A 193 26.46 2.37 -20.34
C GLU A 193 26.11 2.41 -21.85
N LYS A 194 25.99 1.29 -22.52
CA LYS A 194 25.58 1.25 -23.93
C LYS A 194 24.14 1.70 -24.16
N LEU A 195 23.22 1.30 -23.30
CA LEU A 195 21.81 1.74 -23.35
C LEU A 195 21.68 3.24 -23.05
N SER A 196 22.42 3.77 -22.08
CA SER A 196 22.42 5.17 -21.74
C SER A 196 22.94 6.04 -22.90
N LEU A 197 24.01 5.66 -23.54
CA LEU A 197 24.62 6.42 -24.64
C LEU A 197 23.78 6.39 -25.92
N ILE A 198 23.15 5.28 -26.25
CA ILE A 198 22.43 5.12 -27.54
C ILE A 198 20.96 5.54 -27.42
N HIS A 199 20.31 5.25 -26.29
CA HIS A 199 18.85 5.41 -26.18
C HIS A 199 18.42 6.65 -25.38
N ILE A 200 19.26 7.17 -24.49
CA ILE A 200 18.93 8.33 -23.65
C ILE A 200 19.50 9.62 -24.20
N SER A 201 20.73 9.60 -24.74
CA SER A 201 21.37 10.80 -25.26
C SER A 201 21.06 11.13 -26.72
N GLU A 202 20.54 10.17 -27.52
CA GLU A 202 20.26 10.37 -28.95
C GLU A 202 18.84 9.96 -29.42
N PRO A 203 17.78 9.98 -28.62
CA PRO A 203 16.46 9.58 -29.11
C PRO A 203 15.90 10.52 -30.18
N THR A 204 16.39 11.76 -30.23
CA THR A 204 15.96 12.79 -31.22
C THR A 204 16.70 12.73 -32.53
N ARG A 205 17.89 12.17 -32.58
CA ARG A 205 18.69 12.13 -33.80
C ARG A 205 18.21 11.05 -34.78
N LEU A 206 17.68 9.95 -34.28
CA LEU A 206 17.07 8.88 -35.08
C LEU A 206 15.72 9.28 -35.70
N ALA A 207 14.98 10.18 -35.06
CA ALA A 207 13.70 10.69 -35.56
C ALA A 207 13.86 11.76 -36.65
N LEU A 208 15.06 12.32 -36.84
CA LEU A 208 15.38 13.34 -37.86
C LEU A 208 16.00 12.78 -39.15
N ILE A 209 16.24 11.46 -39.22
CA ILE A 209 16.85 10.76 -40.36
C ILE A 209 15.85 9.90 -41.13
N SER A 210 14.62 9.79 -40.65
CA SER A 210 13.47 9.18 -41.32
C SER A 210 12.54 10.31 -41.82
#